data_b2200b3410c5678e73c1a1a10d86ebd3
#
_entry.id   b2200b3410c5678e73c1a1a10d86ebd3
#
_cell.length_a   1.000
_cell.length_b   1.000
_cell.length_c   1.000
_cell.angle_alpha   90.00
_cell.angle_beta   90.00
_cell.angle_gamma   90.00
#
_symmetry.space_group_name_H-M   'P 1'
#
loop_
_entity.id
_entity.type
_entity.pdbx_description
1 polymer ?
#
loop_
_entity_poly.entity_id
_entity_poly.type
_entity_poly.pdbx_seq_one_letter_code
_entity_poly.pdbx_strand_id
1 'polypeptide(L)'
;MRETPPRYLDPVAGLAAGLGVLALLLPWLELKSSRIASGEPFHVWDWQGFGALALLILWAGVARAQGPAQVGLLGLALLAWGLPTGQGADALLSGQPESARVSPAGGFWLTLLALYVGYFAAYRQGGWILLTVPLGLALLLGLGAFERLGPVVEFQSWREQFFTELWRHLSLSGSAVLLAVVVGVPLGVLAASNPRMGWVLGVTGFLQTIPSLALFGLLLPLLAAISQGLRLEIALGAIVLGMFAFRLLWAVSGWLAVSLALSLGLLALAMAGTWLNSLLGPDPLRIVLGAPLQESGVRGIGAAPAVLALTLYGLLPLVLNTYTGLRGVPEDARDAGRGMGMSPEQLFWRVELPLALPLILEGIRGAASLTIGITTVAALIGAGGLGFFILRGVEGGAPDMVLLGVVPIILLALLVDSALRFAGMALRRRVGI
;
A
#
# COMPACT_ATOMS: atom_id res chain seq x y z
N MET A 1 32.11 -20.05 -38.38
CA MET A 1 30.86 -19.32 -38.32
C MET A 1 30.10 -19.84 -37.09
N ARG A 2 29.97 -19.03 -36.01
CA ARG A 2 29.11 -19.38 -34.89
C ARG A 2 27.70 -18.97 -35.31
N GLU A 3 26.84 -19.97 -35.50
CA GLU A 3 25.43 -19.77 -35.73
C GLU A 3 24.87 -19.04 -34.47
N THR A 4 24.41 -17.81 -34.68
CA THR A 4 23.65 -17.09 -33.63
C THR A 4 22.36 -17.88 -33.39
N PRO A 5 22.05 -18.30 -32.13
CA PRO A 5 20.81 -19.02 -31.86
C PRO A 5 19.62 -18.17 -32.30
N PRO A 6 18.52 -18.79 -32.74
CA PRO A 6 17.33 -18.07 -33.17
C PRO A 6 16.89 -17.12 -32.05
N ARG A 7 16.72 -15.83 -32.37
CA ARG A 7 16.22 -14.82 -31.43
C ARG A 7 14.77 -15.13 -31.12
N TYR A 8 14.54 -15.90 -30.07
CA TYR A 8 13.18 -16.05 -29.53
C TYR A 8 12.70 -14.70 -29.05
N LEU A 9 11.51 -14.31 -29.50
CA LEU A 9 10.80 -13.14 -28.96
C LEU A 9 10.61 -13.35 -27.46
N ASP A 10 10.96 -12.33 -26.64
CA ASP A 10 10.64 -12.39 -25.21
C ASP A 10 9.12 -12.42 -25.06
N PRO A 11 8.51 -13.47 -24.48
CA PRO A 11 7.07 -13.59 -24.35
C PRO A 11 6.43 -12.40 -23.62
N VAL A 12 7.16 -11.83 -22.64
CA VAL A 12 6.67 -10.70 -21.84
C VAL A 12 6.70 -9.40 -22.67
N ALA A 13 7.75 -9.18 -23.47
CA ALA A 13 7.80 -8.06 -24.41
C ALA A 13 6.74 -8.19 -25.51
N GLY A 14 6.49 -9.43 -25.98
CA GLY A 14 5.42 -9.73 -26.92
C GLY A 14 4.02 -9.44 -26.33
N LEU A 15 3.79 -9.80 -25.07
CA LEU A 15 2.55 -9.48 -24.35
C LEU A 15 2.37 -7.97 -24.20
N ALA A 16 3.42 -7.24 -23.81
CA ALA A 16 3.40 -5.78 -23.72
C ALA A 16 3.02 -5.12 -25.05
N ALA A 17 3.63 -5.57 -26.14
CA ALA A 17 3.33 -5.07 -27.46
C ALA A 17 1.88 -5.40 -27.89
N GLY A 18 1.41 -6.61 -27.63
CA GLY A 18 0.02 -7.01 -27.88
C GLY A 18 -1.00 -6.15 -27.13
N LEU A 19 -0.76 -5.89 -25.85
CA LEU A 19 -1.59 -4.98 -25.04
C LEU A 19 -1.54 -3.55 -25.58
N GLY A 20 -0.35 -3.05 -25.98
CA GLY A 20 -0.20 -1.72 -26.56
C GLY A 20 -0.92 -1.56 -27.91
N VAL A 21 -0.91 -2.58 -28.77
CA VAL A 21 -1.68 -2.58 -30.01
C VAL A 21 -3.18 -2.64 -29.74
N LEU A 22 -3.62 -3.50 -28.81
CA LEU A 22 -5.02 -3.58 -28.40
C LEU A 22 -5.52 -2.24 -27.82
N ALA A 23 -4.68 -1.53 -27.09
CA ALA A 23 -5.02 -0.22 -26.55
C ALA A 23 -5.37 0.82 -27.63
N LEU A 24 -4.80 0.70 -28.82
CA LEU A 24 -5.14 1.58 -29.95
C LEU A 24 -6.56 1.37 -30.46
N LEU A 25 -7.15 0.18 -30.26
CA LEU A 25 -8.52 -0.15 -30.69
C LEU A 25 -9.57 0.36 -29.68
N LEU A 26 -9.17 0.78 -28.50
CA LEU A 26 -10.05 1.28 -27.46
C LEU A 26 -10.10 2.82 -27.47
N PRO A 27 -11.22 3.41 -26.98
CA PRO A 27 -11.26 4.84 -26.73
C PRO A 27 -10.11 5.27 -25.81
N TRP A 28 -9.45 6.35 -26.18
CA TRP A 28 -8.28 6.89 -25.45
C TRP A 28 -8.68 7.98 -24.46
N LEU A 29 -9.61 8.83 -24.89
CA LEU A 29 -10.17 9.92 -24.11
C LEU A 29 -11.69 9.90 -24.21
N GLU A 30 -12.35 10.48 -23.22
CA GLU A 30 -13.78 10.75 -23.19
C GLU A 30 -14.02 12.23 -22.95
N LEU A 31 -14.80 12.87 -23.84
CA LEU A 31 -15.28 14.24 -23.62
C LEU A 31 -16.63 14.21 -22.90
N LYS A 32 -16.71 14.89 -21.77
CA LYS A 32 -17.90 15.03 -20.93
C LYS A 32 -18.34 16.50 -20.89
N SER A 33 -19.62 16.78 -21.08
CA SER A 33 -20.16 18.14 -20.99
C SER A 33 -20.15 18.68 -19.56
N SER A 34 -20.08 17.81 -18.56
CA SER A 34 -19.92 18.14 -17.15
C SER A 34 -19.24 16.99 -16.40
N ARG A 35 -18.87 17.24 -15.14
CA ARG A 35 -18.19 16.28 -14.26
C ARG A 35 -18.90 14.92 -14.13
N ILE A 36 -20.23 14.91 -14.18
CA ILE A 36 -21.08 13.73 -13.96
C ILE A 36 -21.76 13.22 -15.23
N ALA A 37 -21.55 13.90 -16.37
CA ALA A 37 -22.16 13.49 -17.64
C ALA A 37 -21.49 12.23 -18.20
N SER A 38 -22.24 11.45 -18.97
CA SER A 38 -21.68 10.39 -19.81
C SER A 38 -20.71 11.01 -20.83
N GLY A 39 -19.57 10.34 -21.04
CA GLY A 39 -18.56 10.81 -21.98
C GLY A 39 -18.82 10.31 -23.40
N GLU A 40 -18.48 11.14 -24.38
CA GLU A 40 -18.33 10.71 -25.77
C GLU A 40 -16.93 10.14 -25.96
N PRO A 41 -16.80 8.90 -26.46
CA PRO A 41 -15.50 8.24 -26.59
C PRO A 41 -14.75 8.74 -27.83
N PHE A 42 -13.47 9.01 -27.70
CA PHE A 42 -12.57 9.40 -28.76
C PHE A 42 -11.33 8.48 -28.80
N HIS A 43 -10.94 8.06 -29.99
CA HIS A 43 -9.74 7.25 -30.20
C HIS A 43 -8.55 8.14 -30.55
N VAL A 44 -7.33 7.66 -30.33
CA VAL A 44 -6.11 8.42 -30.60
C VAL A 44 -5.99 8.90 -32.06
N TRP A 45 -6.54 8.17 -33.02
CA TRP A 45 -6.52 8.57 -34.44
C TRP A 45 -7.51 9.70 -34.77
N ASP A 46 -8.47 10.02 -33.92
CA ASP A 46 -9.45 11.09 -34.19
C ASP A 46 -8.79 12.47 -34.16
N TRP A 47 -7.70 12.64 -33.42
CA TRP A 47 -6.91 13.88 -33.40
C TRP A 47 -5.45 13.71 -33.79
N GLN A 48 -4.93 12.47 -33.83
CA GLN A 48 -3.51 12.20 -34.10
C GLN A 48 -3.32 10.87 -34.84
N GLY A 49 -3.76 10.79 -36.11
CA GLY A 49 -3.58 9.59 -36.92
C GLY A 49 -2.12 9.15 -37.08
N PHE A 50 -1.18 10.10 -37.24
CA PHE A 50 0.27 9.81 -37.25
C PHE A 50 0.79 9.33 -35.92
N GLY A 51 0.26 9.84 -34.80
CA GLY A 51 0.62 9.40 -33.46
C GLY A 51 0.22 7.94 -33.19
N ALA A 52 -0.96 7.54 -33.67
CA ALA A 52 -1.42 6.15 -33.58
C ALA A 52 -0.50 5.20 -34.40
N LEU A 53 -0.12 5.59 -35.60
CA LEU A 53 0.81 4.83 -36.43
C LEU A 53 2.20 4.73 -35.78
N ALA A 54 2.70 5.84 -35.20
CA ALA A 54 3.97 5.84 -34.46
C ALA A 54 3.94 4.89 -33.27
N LEU A 55 2.86 4.87 -32.49
CA LEU A 55 2.66 3.92 -31.38
C LEU A 55 2.64 2.48 -31.88
N LEU A 56 1.97 2.18 -32.98
CA LEU A 56 1.96 0.85 -33.57
C LEU A 56 3.37 0.39 -33.93
N ILE A 57 4.16 1.25 -34.57
CA ILE A 57 5.55 0.96 -34.94
C ILE A 57 6.43 0.78 -33.70
N LEU A 58 6.25 1.62 -32.68
CA LEU A 58 6.97 1.51 -31.40
C LEU A 58 6.69 0.18 -30.71
N TRP A 59 5.43 -0.24 -30.62
CA TRP A 59 5.06 -1.52 -30.03
C TRP A 59 5.59 -2.72 -30.81
N ALA A 60 5.56 -2.65 -32.15
CA ALA A 60 6.20 -3.67 -32.99
C ALA A 60 7.73 -3.73 -32.77
N GLY A 61 8.35 -2.58 -32.51
CA GLY A 61 9.76 -2.47 -32.15
C GLY A 61 10.06 -3.06 -30.77
N VAL A 62 9.26 -2.74 -29.74
CA VAL A 62 9.39 -3.27 -28.38
C VAL A 62 9.34 -4.80 -28.36
N ALA A 63 8.44 -5.40 -29.17
CA ALA A 63 8.33 -6.86 -29.29
C ALA A 63 9.62 -7.54 -29.81
N ARG A 64 10.40 -6.83 -30.65
CA ARG A 64 11.59 -7.39 -31.32
C ARG A 64 12.91 -6.95 -30.71
N ALA A 65 12.93 -5.78 -30.06
CA ALA A 65 14.15 -5.22 -29.49
C ALA A 65 14.55 -5.90 -28.18
N GLN A 66 15.84 -5.87 -27.90
CA GLN A 66 16.42 -6.35 -26.64
C GLN A 66 17.46 -5.32 -26.16
N GLY A 67 17.77 -5.34 -24.87
CA GLY A 67 18.78 -4.48 -24.29
C GLY A 67 18.43 -2.99 -24.35
N PRO A 68 19.42 -2.11 -24.52
CA PRO A 68 19.23 -0.66 -24.51
C PRO A 68 18.23 -0.16 -25.57
N ALA A 69 18.13 -0.83 -26.72
CA ALA A 69 17.17 -0.48 -27.76
C ALA A 69 15.71 -0.66 -27.30
N GLN A 70 15.41 -1.74 -26.58
CA GLN A 70 14.07 -1.95 -26.01
C GLN A 70 13.70 -0.84 -25.02
N VAL A 71 14.64 -0.43 -24.20
CA VAL A 71 14.45 0.66 -23.22
C VAL A 71 14.20 1.99 -23.93
N GLY A 72 14.97 2.30 -24.96
CA GLY A 72 14.77 3.51 -25.77
C GLY A 72 13.38 3.53 -26.40
N LEU A 73 12.92 2.40 -26.96
CA LEU A 73 11.59 2.29 -27.55
C LEU A 73 10.47 2.43 -26.51
N LEU A 74 10.64 1.88 -25.30
CA LEU A 74 9.69 2.07 -24.21
C LEU A 74 9.64 3.51 -23.73
N GLY A 75 10.79 4.21 -23.67
CA GLY A 75 10.85 5.64 -23.37
C GLY A 75 10.12 6.47 -24.43
N LEU A 76 10.32 6.17 -25.72
CA LEU A 76 9.60 6.80 -26.81
C LEU A 76 8.09 6.47 -26.76
N ALA A 77 7.72 5.24 -26.43
CA ALA A 77 6.31 4.85 -26.27
C ALA A 77 5.65 5.59 -25.08
N LEU A 78 6.37 5.83 -23.99
CA LEU A 78 5.91 6.66 -22.88
C LEU A 78 5.63 8.11 -23.29
N LEU A 79 6.54 8.72 -24.08
CA LEU A 79 6.32 10.06 -24.60
C LEU A 79 5.17 10.10 -25.63
N ALA A 80 5.10 9.09 -26.51
CA ALA A 80 4.03 8.95 -27.50
C ALA A 80 2.67 8.57 -26.86
N TRP A 81 2.64 8.15 -25.60
CA TRP A 81 1.43 8.01 -24.82
C TRP A 81 1.00 9.35 -24.22
N GLY A 82 1.92 10.11 -23.61
CA GLY A 82 1.57 11.32 -22.86
C GLY A 82 1.33 12.55 -23.73
N LEU A 83 2.20 12.84 -24.72
CA LEU A 83 2.09 14.05 -25.54
C LEU A 83 0.82 14.12 -26.39
N PRO A 84 0.45 13.06 -27.15
CA PRO A 84 -0.82 13.06 -27.88
C PRO A 84 -2.05 13.15 -26.97
N THR A 85 -1.97 12.59 -25.76
CA THR A 85 -3.06 12.70 -24.77
C THR A 85 -3.32 14.16 -24.38
N GLY A 86 -2.27 14.93 -24.11
CA GLY A 86 -2.41 16.35 -23.80
C GLY A 86 -2.97 17.15 -24.97
N GLN A 87 -2.42 16.95 -26.17
CA GLN A 87 -2.88 17.61 -27.39
C GLN A 87 -4.35 17.25 -27.72
N GLY A 88 -4.75 15.98 -27.49
CA GLY A 88 -6.11 15.54 -27.65
C GLY A 88 -7.06 16.20 -26.65
N ALA A 89 -6.64 16.33 -25.37
CA ALA A 89 -7.43 17.02 -24.36
C ALA A 89 -7.64 18.50 -24.70
N ASP A 90 -6.58 19.20 -25.18
CA ASP A 90 -6.69 20.58 -25.61
C ASP A 90 -7.60 20.76 -26.83
N ALA A 91 -7.47 19.88 -27.83
CA ALA A 91 -8.30 19.90 -29.04
C ALA A 91 -9.77 19.64 -28.71
N LEU A 92 -10.08 18.66 -27.87
CA LEU A 92 -11.45 18.29 -27.49
C LEU A 92 -12.14 19.37 -26.62
N LEU A 93 -11.39 20.07 -25.77
CA LEU A 93 -11.92 21.16 -24.94
C LEU A 93 -12.04 22.49 -25.70
N SER A 94 -11.50 22.59 -26.90
CA SER A 94 -11.56 23.78 -27.73
C SER A 94 -13.03 24.10 -28.08
N GLY A 95 -13.52 25.30 -27.67
CA GLY A 95 -14.89 25.72 -27.91
C GLY A 95 -15.94 25.09 -26.97
N GLN A 96 -15.54 24.29 -26.00
CA GLN A 96 -16.44 23.70 -25.00
C GLN A 96 -16.66 24.64 -23.79
N PRO A 97 -17.78 24.50 -23.07
CA PRO A 97 -18.00 25.25 -21.83
C PRO A 97 -16.95 24.90 -20.76
N GLU A 98 -16.71 25.80 -19.80
CA GLU A 98 -15.78 25.57 -18.68
C GLU A 98 -16.13 24.34 -17.82
N SER A 99 -17.40 23.91 -17.83
CA SER A 99 -17.84 22.70 -17.15
C SER A 99 -17.39 21.41 -17.85
N ALA A 100 -16.98 21.47 -19.11
CA ALA A 100 -16.54 20.31 -19.88
C ALA A 100 -15.28 19.69 -19.27
N ARG A 101 -15.16 18.38 -19.38
CA ARG A 101 -14.04 17.58 -18.88
C ARG A 101 -13.60 16.57 -19.90
N VAL A 102 -12.30 16.33 -19.96
CA VAL A 102 -11.74 15.23 -20.76
C VAL A 102 -11.11 14.21 -19.80
N SER A 103 -11.66 13.01 -19.78
CA SER A 103 -11.24 11.93 -18.90
C SER A 103 -10.43 10.89 -19.65
N PRO A 104 -9.41 10.26 -19.04
CA PRO A 104 -8.72 9.12 -19.62
C PRO A 104 -9.65 7.92 -19.74
N ALA A 105 -9.67 7.27 -20.92
CA ALA A 105 -10.50 6.12 -21.22
C ALA A 105 -9.69 4.80 -21.28
N GLY A 106 -10.33 3.71 -21.74
CA GLY A 106 -9.75 2.37 -21.70
C GLY A 106 -8.40 2.24 -22.42
N GLY A 107 -8.24 2.86 -23.58
CA GLY A 107 -6.98 2.83 -24.37
C GLY A 107 -5.82 3.50 -23.65
N PHE A 108 -6.06 4.62 -22.97
CA PHE A 108 -5.06 5.29 -22.14
C PHE A 108 -4.53 4.36 -21.03
N TRP A 109 -5.43 3.72 -20.28
CA TRP A 109 -5.04 2.85 -19.17
C TRP A 109 -4.39 1.56 -19.64
N LEU A 110 -4.88 0.98 -20.75
CA LEU A 110 -4.30 -0.23 -21.30
C LEU A 110 -2.89 0.02 -21.85
N THR A 111 -2.63 1.21 -22.42
CA THR A 111 -1.28 1.60 -22.83
C THR A 111 -0.34 1.75 -21.63
N LEU A 112 -0.82 2.34 -20.53
CA LEU A 112 -0.05 2.43 -19.28
C LEU A 112 0.30 1.04 -18.74
N LEU A 113 -0.66 0.09 -18.77
CA LEU A 113 -0.40 -1.30 -18.40
C LEU A 113 0.62 -1.96 -19.35
N ALA A 114 0.50 -1.74 -20.66
CA ALA A 114 1.45 -2.26 -21.64
C ALA A 114 2.87 -1.73 -21.39
N LEU A 115 3.02 -0.42 -21.10
CA LEU A 115 4.28 0.18 -20.67
C LEU A 115 4.83 -0.49 -19.41
N TYR A 116 4.01 -0.67 -18.39
CA TYR A 116 4.42 -1.34 -17.15
C TYR A 116 4.95 -2.76 -17.41
N VAL A 117 4.22 -3.57 -18.19
CA VAL A 117 4.65 -4.93 -18.58
C VAL A 117 5.94 -4.89 -19.42
N GLY A 118 6.07 -3.94 -20.34
CA GLY A 118 7.26 -3.76 -21.15
C GLY A 118 8.49 -3.38 -20.32
N TYR A 119 8.34 -2.45 -19.37
CA TYR A 119 9.40 -2.09 -18.43
C TYR A 119 9.78 -3.24 -17.50
N PHE A 120 8.81 -4.06 -17.09
CA PHE A 120 9.09 -5.26 -16.30
C PHE A 120 9.93 -6.29 -17.08
N ALA A 121 9.63 -6.48 -18.39
CA ALA A 121 10.45 -7.32 -19.27
C ALA A 121 11.88 -6.78 -19.39
N ALA A 122 12.02 -5.48 -19.60
CA ALA A 122 13.30 -4.81 -19.76
C ALA A 122 14.10 -4.74 -18.44
N TYR A 123 13.47 -4.67 -17.27
CA TYR A 123 14.12 -4.64 -15.95
C TYR A 123 15.07 -5.82 -15.71
N ARG A 124 14.77 -6.96 -16.28
CA ARG A 124 15.63 -8.17 -16.22
C ARG A 124 17.02 -7.95 -16.85
N GLN A 125 17.19 -6.87 -17.60
CA GLN A 125 18.41 -6.52 -18.35
C GLN A 125 19.27 -5.45 -17.63
N GLY A 126 18.75 -4.79 -16.59
CA GLY A 126 19.50 -3.82 -15.78
C GLY A 126 18.60 -2.82 -15.05
N GLY A 127 18.85 -2.59 -13.77
CA GLY A 127 17.99 -1.78 -12.89
C GLY A 127 17.96 -0.26 -13.21
N TRP A 128 18.94 0.28 -13.97
CA TRP A 128 18.98 1.70 -14.38
C TRP A 128 17.78 2.10 -15.27
N ILE A 129 17.15 1.12 -15.91
CA ILE A 129 15.94 1.27 -16.74
C ILE A 129 14.80 1.92 -15.96
N LEU A 130 14.70 1.68 -14.66
CA LEU A 130 13.67 2.28 -13.81
C LEU A 130 13.75 3.80 -13.73
N LEU A 131 14.90 4.40 -14.05
CA LEU A 131 15.05 5.85 -14.08
C LEU A 131 14.37 6.50 -15.29
N THR A 132 14.16 5.77 -16.38
CA THR A 132 13.51 6.32 -17.57
C THR A 132 12.04 6.65 -17.35
N VAL A 133 11.35 5.91 -16.47
CA VAL A 133 9.94 6.17 -16.14
C VAL A 133 9.77 7.49 -15.39
N PRO A 134 10.41 7.73 -14.22
CA PRO A 134 10.26 9.01 -13.52
C PRO A 134 10.78 10.20 -14.34
N LEU A 135 11.85 10.04 -15.13
CA LEU A 135 12.33 11.09 -16.01
C LEU A 135 11.34 11.40 -17.14
N GLY A 136 10.77 10.37 -17.78
CA GLY A 136 9.76 10.55 -18.82
C GLY A 136 8.47 11.19 -18.27
N LEU A 137 8.00 10.75 -17.11
CA LEU A 137 6.85 11.35 -16.44
C LEU A 137 7.12 12.79 -15.99
N ALA A 138 8.30 13.08 -15.44
CA ALA A 138 8.70 14.43 -15.08
C ALA A 138 8.73 15.36 -16.29
N LEU A 139 9.24 14.87 -17.43
CA LEU A 139 9.23 15.61 -18.69
C LEU A 139 7.78 15.88 -19.17
N LEU A 140 6.92 14.87 -19.17
CA LEU A 140 5.51 15.02 -19.56
C LEU A 140 4.75 16.01 -18.66
N LEU A 141 4.97 15.91 -17.35
CA LEU A 141 4.40 16.86 -16.38
C LEU A 141 4.95 18.28 -16.58
N GLY A 142 6.27 18.41 -16.80
CA GLY A 142 6.91 19.71 -17.07
C GLY A 142 6.48 20.36 -18.39
N LEU A 143 6.04 19.57 -19.37
CA LEU A 143 5.44 20.02 -20.62
C LEU A 143 3.92 20.28 -20.53
N GLY A 144 3.31 20.08 -19.36
CA GLY A 144 1.87 20.27 -19.16
C GLY A 144 0.98 19.23 -19.86
N ALA A 145 1.53 18.08 -20.25
CA ALA A 145 0.83 17.08 -21.08
C ALA A 145 -0.49 16.57 -20.47
N PHE A 146 -0.67 16.71 -19.15
CA PHE A 146 -1.83 16.18 -18.43
C PHE A 146 -2.70 17.26 -17.76
N GLU A 147 -2.36 18.55 -17.90
CA GLU A 147 -3.01 19.65 -17.15
C GLU A 147 -4.51 19.77 -17.39
N ARG A 148 -4.97 19.43 -18.61
CA ARG A 148 -6.38 19.50 -19.00
C ARG A 148 -7.17 18.21 -18.72
N LEU A 149 -6.51 17.15 -18.26
CA LEU A 149 -7.20 15.91 -17.91
C LEU A 149 -8.02 16.05 -16.63
N GLY A 150 -9.21 15.47 -16.64
CA GLY A 150 -10.16 15.50 -15.51
C GLY A 150 -9.54 15.21 -14.15
N PRO A 151 -8.75 14.13 -13.97
CA PRO A 151 -8.11 13.85 -12.68
C PRO A 151 -7.15 14.95 -12.20
N VAL A 152 -6.46 15.65 -13.12
CA VAL A 152 -5.54 16.75 -12.77
C VAL A 152 -6.33 18.03 -12.44
N VAL A 153 -7.40 18.29 -13.17
CA VAL A 153 -8.33 19.39 -12.86
C VAL A 153 -8.99 19.19 -11.50
N GLU A 154 -9.41 17.95 -11.19
CA GLU A 154 -9.90 17.59 -9.85
C GLU A 154 -8.83 17.82 -8.78
N PHE A 155 -7.59 17.39 -9.03
CA PHE A 155 -6.48 17.63 -8.10
C PHE A 155 -6.28 19.13 -7.82
N GLN A 156 -6.30 19.98 -8.85
CA GLN A 156 -6.14 21.42 -8.68
C GLN A 156 -7.27 22.02 -7.81
N SER A 157 -8.51 21.55 -8.03
CA SER A 157 -9.70 22.00 -7.29
C SER A 157 -9.68 21.55 -5.83
N TRP A 158 -9.09 20.41 -5.52
CA TRP A 158 -9.06 19.79 -4.18
C TRP A 158 -7.67 19.72 -3.57
N ARG A 159 -6.74 20.56 -4.03
CA ARG A 159 -5.31 20.45 -3.69
C ARG A 159 -5.04 20.43 -2.18
N GLU A 160 -5.60 21.33 -1.41
CA GLU A 160 -5.40 21.40 0.04
C GLU A 160 -5.96 20.16 0.73
N GLN A 161 -7.19 19.78 0.38
CA GLN A 161 -7.82 18.59 0.90
C GLN A 161 -7.03 17.32 0.52
N PHE A 162 -6.49 17.27 -0.71
CA PHE A 162 -5.68 16.15 -1.18
C PHE A 162 -4.46 15.90 -0.29
N PHE A 163 -3.70 16.93 0.02
CA PHE A 163 -2.53 16.78 0.90
C PHE A 163 -2.92 16.42 2.34
N THR A 164 -4.03 16.95 2.83
CA THR A 164 -4.57 16.58 4.14
C THR A 164 -4.95 15.10 4.18
N GLU A 165 -5.68 14.61 3.18
CA GLU A 165 -6.12 13.21 3.12
C GLU A 165 -4.95 12.26 2.79
N LEU A 166 -3.98 12.69 1.99
CA LEU A 166 -2.74 11.95 1.77
C LEU A 166 -1.98 11.76 3.10
N TRP A 167 -1.84 12.83 3.88
CA TRP A 167 -1.16 12.76 5.17
C TRP A 167 -1.91 11.88 6.18
N ARG A 168 -3.24 11.96 6.21
CA ARG A 168 -4.09 11.04 6.99
C ARG A 168 -3.91 9.59 6.56
N HIS A 169 -3.86 9.33 5.27
CA HIS A 169 -3.65 7.98 4.75
C HIS A 169 -2.30 7.39 5.20
N LEU A 170 -1.25 8.20 5.11
CA LEU A 170 0.09 7.84 5.57
C LEU A 170 0.15 7.62 7.08
N SER A 171 -0.47 8.49 7.86
CA SER A 171 -0.47 8.38 9.33
C SER A 171 -1.27 7.18 9.82
N LEU A 172 -2.45 6.91 9.23
CA LEU A 172 -3.28 5.74 9.56
C LEU A 172 -2.56 4.43 9.24
N SER A 173 -2.07 4.28 8.01
CA SER A 173 -1.36 3.07 7.59
C SER A 173 -0.01 2.92 8.30
N GLY A 174 0.74 4.01 8.46
CA GLY A 174 2.03 4.01 9.13
C GLY A 174 1.94 3.66 10.62
N SER A 175 0.99 4.27 11.35
CA SER A 175 0.78 3.95 12.76
C SER A 175 0.32 2.50 12.95
N ALA A 176 -0.55 2.00 12.08
CA ALA A 176 -0.99 0.61 12.13
C ALA A 176 0.17 -0.37 11.87
N VAL A 177 1.02 -0.10 10.88
CA VAL A 177 2.21 -0.94 10.60
C VAL A 177 3.19 -0.91 11.76
N LEU A 178 3.48 0.27 12.33
CA LEU A 178 4.39 0.39 13.48
C LEU A 178 3.89 -0.42 14.68
N LEU A 179 2.59 -0.31 15.01
CA LEU A 179 1.99 -1.11 16.07
C LEU A 179 1.98 -2.60 15.76
N ALA A 180 1.67 -2.96 14.50
CA ALA A 180 1.72 -4.34 14.08
C ALA A 180 3.14 -4.93 14.20
N VAL A 181 4.19 -4.15 13.91
CA VAL A 181 5.60 -4.56 14.13
C VAL A 181 5.89 -4.74 15.61
N VAL A 182 5.53 -3.75 16.44
CA VAL A 182 5.78 -3.78 17.90
C VAL A 182 5.11 -4.98 18.58
N VAL A 183 3.94 -5.39 18.09
CA VAL A 183 3.18 -6.52 18.65
C VAL A 183 3.45 -7.83 17.90
N GLY A 184 3.44 -7.79 16.58
CA GLY A 184 3.52 -8.99 15.74
C GLY A 184 4.88 -9.66 15.74
N VAL A 185 5.97 -8.89 15.76
CA VAL A 185 7.31 -9.48 15.82
C VAL A 185 7.53 -10.23 17.15
N PRO A 186 7.27 -9.63 18.34
CA PRO A 186 7.36 -10.37 19.60
C PRO A 186 6.43 -11.59 19.66
N LEU A 187 5.18 -11.50 19.15
CA LEU A 187 4.27 -12.63 19.08
C LEU A 187 4.82 -13.75 18.19
N GLY A 188 5.42 -13.41 17.05
CA GLY A 188 6.09 -14.37 16.17
C GLY A 188 7.29 -15.04 16.83
N VAL A 189 8.10 -14.29 17.58
CA VAL A 189 9.22 -14.83 18.38
C VAL A 189 8.71 -15.78 19.43
N LEU A 190 7.67 -15.41 20.19
CA LEU A 190 7.06 -16.26 21.21
C LEU A 190 6.49 -17.54 20.61
N ALA A 191 5.80 -17.46 19.49
CA ALA A 191 5.26 -18.61 18.78
C ALA A 191 6.37 -19.55 18.28
N ALA A 192 7.50 -18.99 17.82
CA ALA A 192 8.66 -19.78 17.37
C ALA A 192 9.41 -20.48 18.51
N SER A 193 9.49 -19.81 19.68
CA SER A 193 10.24 -20.29 20.84
C SER A 193 9.44 -21.27 21.73
N ASN A 194 8.10 -21.15 21.73
CA ASN A 194 7.23 -21.97 22.61
C ASN A 194 6.13 -22.67 21.81
N PRO A 195 6.17 -24.01 21.68
CA PRO A 195 5.13 -24.77 20.97
C PRO A 195 3.70 -24.55 21.48
N ARG A 196 3.55 -24.19 22.76
CA ARG A 196 2.23 -23.89 23.37
C ARG A 196 1.62 -22.59 22.84
N MET A 197 2.43 -21.72 22.22
CA MET A 197 1.99 -20.44 21.65
C MET A 197 1.61 -20.54 20.16
N GLY A 198 1.60 -21.73 19.58
CA GLY A 198 1.20 -21.96 18.17
C GLY A 198 -0.21 -21.47 17.83
N TRP A 199 -1.11 -21.38 18.82
CA TRP A 199 -2.45 -20.82 18.67
C TRP A 199 -2.45 -19.35 18.17
N VAL A 200 -1.37 -18.61 18.42
CA VAL A 200 -1.20 -17.21 17.94
C VAL A 200 -1.33 -17.13 16.43
N LEU A 201 -0.73 -18.09 15.69
CA LEU A 201 -0.85 -18.18 14.23
C LEU A 201 -2.30 -18.43 13.81
N GLY A 202 -3.02 -19.29 14.53
CA GLY A 202 -4.43 -19.57 14.28
C GLY A 202 -5.31 -18.33 14.49
N VAL A 203 -5.11 -17.60 15.59
CA VAL A 203 -5.88 -16.37 15.90
C VAL A 203 -5.60 -15.28 14.88
N THR A 204 -4.34 -15.02 14.57
CA THR A 204 -3.99 -13.99 13.58
C THR A 204 -4.48 -14.36 12.19
N GLY A 205 -4.44 -15.65 11.81
CA GLY A 205 -5.04 -16.16 10.58
C GLY A 205 -6.56 -15.99 10.55
N PHE A 206 -7.24 -16.31 11.63
CA PHE A 206 -8.71 -16.12 11.77
C PHE A 206 -9.10 -14.64 11.57
N LEU A 207 -8.36 -13.70 12.17
CA LEU A 207 -8.64 -12.27 12.02
C LEU A 207 -8.64 -11.81 10.54
N GLN A 208 -7.79 -12.39 9.71
CA GLN A 208 -7.77 -12.06 8.27
C GLN A 208 -8.92 -12.68 7.47
N THR A 209 -9.62 -13.67 7.99
CA THR A 209 -10.82 -14.21 7.33
C THR A 209 -12.04 -13.28 7.48
N ILE A 210 -12.01 -12.38 8.45
CA ILE A 210 -13.08 -11.39 8.64
C ILE A 210 -12.96 -10.33 7.54
N PRO A 211 -13.99 -10.05 6.74
CA PRO A 211 -13.95 -8.96 5.77
C PRO A 211 -13.62 -7.62 6.45
N SER A 212 -12.77 -6.79 5.82
CA SER A 212 -12.29 -5.54 6.43
C SER A 212 -13.43 -4.61 6.87
N LEU A 213 -14.44 -4.46 6.05
CA LEU A 213 -15.62 -3.65 6.38
C LEU A 213 -16.38 -4.20 7.59
N ALA A 214 -16.47 -5.54 7.71
CA ALA A 214 -17.13 -6.18 8.84
C ALA A 214 -16.34 -5.99 10.15
N LEU A 215 -14.99 -6.07 10.09
CA LEU A 215 -14.16 -5.82 11.27
C LEU A 215 -14.27 -4.34 11.71
N PHE A 216 -14.24 -3.39 10.77
CA PHE A 216 -14.51 -1.99 11.11
C PHE A 216 -15.88 -1.85 11.78
N GLY A 217 -16.94 -2.40 11.16
CA GLY A 217 -18.30 -2.33 11.70
C GLY A 217 -18.45 -2.94 13.10
N LEU A 218 -17.73 -4.04 13.40
CA LEU A 218 -17.73 -4.67 14.71
C LEU A 218 -17.05 -3.80 15.79
N LEU A 219 -15.97 -3.11 15.41
CA LEU A 219 -15.22 -2.26 16.34
C LEU A 219 -15.94 -0.95 16.68
N LEU A 220 -16.78 -0.42 15.78
CA LEU A 220 -17.50 0.83 15.99
C LEU A 220 -18.31 0.83 17.32
N PRO A 221 -19.31 -0.06 17.53
CA PRO A 221 -20.12 -0.04 18.74
C PRO A 221 -19.29 -0.41 19.99
N LEU A 222 -18.31 -1.30 19.85
CA LEU A 222 -17.44 -1.69 20.96
C LEU A 222 -16.63 -0.50 21.48
N LEU A 223 -15.94 0.21 20.58
CA LEU A 223 -15.14 1.37 20.97
C LEU A 223 -16.02 2.55 21.39
N ALA A 224 -17.19 2.73 20.79
CA ALA A 224 -18.14 3.77 21.22
C ALA A 224 -18.56 3.57 22.66
N ALA A 225 -18.97 2.35 23.03
CA ALA A 225 -19.38 2.02 24.41
C ALA A 225 -18.23 2.23 25.41
N ILE A 226 -17.03 1.73 25.08
CA ILE A 226 -15.86 1.87 25.95
C ILE A 226 -15.45 3.34 26.10
N SER A 227 -15.39 4.09 24.99
CA SER A 227 -14.86 5.45 24.99
C SER A 227 -15.76 6.47 25.67
N GLN A 228 -17.07 6.23 25.71
CA GLN A 228 -18.04 7.07 26.43
C GLN A 228 -18.12 6.79 27.94
N GLY A 229 -17.99 5.51 28.31
CA GLY A 229 -18.15 5.08 29.71
C GLY A 229 -16.85 5.05 30.51
N LEU A 230 -15.69 4.98 29.86
CA LEU A 230 -14.40 4.79 30.53
C LEU A 230 -13.56 6.07 30.52
N ARG A 231 -13.09 6.50 31.69
CA ARG A 231 -12.15 7.61 31.82
C ARG A 231 -10.73 7.17 31.51
N LEU A 232 -9.91 8.11 31.04
CA LEU A 232 -8.53 7.86 30.63
C LEU A 232 -7.69 7.23 31.77
N GLU A 233 -7.74 7.80 32.95
CA GLU A 233 -6.99 7.32 34.12
C GLU A 233 -7.41 5.91 34.56
N ILE A 234 -8.71 5.59 34.43
CA ILE A 234 -9.22 4.25 34.74
C ILE A 234 -8.74 3.24 33.69
N ALA A 235 -8.74 3.63 32.41
CA ALA A 235 -8.23 2.79 31.33
C ALA A 235 -6.74 2.48 31.51
N LEU A 236 -5.92 3.50 31.78
CA LEU A 236 -4.50 3.33 32.05
C LEU A 236 -4.25 2.49 33.30
N GLY A 237 -4.98 2.76 34.39
CA GLY A 237 -4.92 1.98 35.62
C GLY A 237 -5.31 0.51 35.39
N ALA A 238 -6.36 0.24 34.62
CA ALA A 238 -6.79 -1.12 34.29
C ALA A 238 -5.74 -1.87 33.45
N ILE A 239 -5.08 -1.20 32.50
CA ILE A 239 -3.98 -1.79 31.71
C ILE A 239 -2.82 -2.16 32.64
N VAL A 240 -2.35 -1.24 33.48
CA VAL A 240 -1.25 -1.48 34.41
C VAL A 240 -1.59 -2.58 35.42
N LEU A 241 -2.74 -2.49 36.08
CA LEU A 241 -3.17 -3.50 37.03
C LEU A 241 -3.40 -4.86 36.37
N GLY A 242 -3.89 -4.87 35.12
CA GLY A 242 -4.10 -6.09 34.35
C GLY A 242 -2.78 -6.81 34.02
N MET A 243 -1.68 -6.09 33.83
CA MET A 243 -0.36 -6.70 33.65
C MET A 243 0.09 -7.47 34.91
N PHE A 244 -0.20 -6.95 36.10
CA PHE A 244 0.06 -7.66 37.36
C PHE A 244 -0.93 -8.82 37.57
N ALA A 245 -2.22 -8.58 37.32
CA ALA A 245 -3.25 -9.57 37.45
C ALA A 245 -3.08 -10.76 36.50
N PHE A 246 -2.51 -10.54 35.30
CA PHE A 246 -2.20 -11.59 34.34
C PHE A 246 -1.31 -12.70 34.95
N ARG A 247 -0.27 -12.34 35.70
CA ARG A 247 0.61 -13.31 36.36
C ARG A 247 -0.12 -14.13 37.39
N LEU A 248 -0.99 -13.49 38.17
CA LEU A 248 -1.76 -14.15 39.21
C LEU A 248 -2.83 -15.09 38.60
N LEU A 249 -3.55 -14.59 37.59
CA LEU A 249 -4.59 -15.37 36.90
C LEU A 249 -4.01 -16.53 36.11
N TRP A 250 -2.80 -16.40 35.57
CA TRP A 250 -2.14 -17.49 34.89
C TRP A 250 -1.89 -18.72 35.79
N ALA A 251 -1.63 -18.50 37.08
CA ALA A 251 -1.46 -19.55 38.07
C ALA A 251 -2.77 -20.26 38.39
N VAL A 252 -3.93 -19.56 38.26
CA VAL A 252 -5.26 -20.09 38.56
C VAL A 252 -5.98 -20.66 37.35
N SER A 253 -5.96 -19.89 36.22
CA SER A 253 -6.60 -20.27 34.98
C SER A 253 -5.94 -19.53 33.79
N GLY A 254 -5.28 -20.28 32.94
CA GLY A 254 -4.65 -19.72 31.73
C GLY A 254 -5.65 -19.03 30.78
N TRP A 255 -6.89 -19.55 30.71
CA TRP A 255 -7.93 -18.95 29.87
C TRP A 255 -8.39 -17.58 30.35
N LEU A 256 -8.57 -17.39 31.66
CA LEU A 256 -8.92 -16.10 32.27
C LEU A 256 -7.79 -15.07 32.05
N ALA A 257 -6.53 -15.51 32.21
CA ALA A 257 -5.39 -14.65 31.96
C ALA A 257 -5.32 -14.20 30.48
N VAL A 258 -5.51 -15.13 29.53
CA VAL A 258 -5.54 -14.82 28.10
C VAL A 258 -6.69 -13.88 27.75
N SER A 259 -7.90 -14.10 28.25
CA SER A 259 -9.05 -13.23 28.01
C SER A 259 -8.80 -11.81 28.52
N LEU A 260 -8.23 -11.67 29.72
CA LEU A 260 -7.85 -10.37 30.28
C LEU A 260 -6.79 -9.67 29.40
N ALA A 261 -5.73 -10.41 29.02
CA ALA A 261 -4.66 -9.87 28.20
C ALA A 261 -5.15 -9.40 26.82
N LEU A 262 -6.06 -10.17 26.18
CA LEU A 262 -6.67 -9.79 24.90
C LEU A 262 -7.52 -8.52 25.04
N SER A 263 -8.39 -8.45 26.05
CA SER A 263 -9.29 -7.30 26.25
C SER A 263 -8.51 -6.01 26.53
N LEU A 264 -7.56 -6.07 27.47
CA LEU A 264 -6.74 -4.91 27.81
C LEU A 264 -5.72 -4.58 26.71
N GLY A 265 -5.24 -5.59 26.00
CA GLY A 265 -4.35 -5.42 24.84
C GLY A 265 -5.04 -4.69 23.70
N LEU A 266 -6.30 -5.03 23.38
CA LEU A 266 -7.09 -4.31 22.37
C LEU A 266 -7.34 -2.84 22.78
N LEU A 267 -7.66 -2.61 24.05
CA LEU A 267 -7.81 -1.25 24.58
C LEU A 267 -6.50 -0.45 24.48
N ALA A 268 -5.40 -1.04 24.89
CA ALA A 268 -4.08 -0.42 24.81
C ALA A 268 -3.68 -0.12 23.38
N LEU A 269 -3.95 -1.03 22.43
CA LEU A 269 -3.70 -0.83 21.00
C LEU A 269 -4.57 0.29 20.43
N ALA A 270 -5.86 0.37 20.79
CA ALA A 270 -6.73 1.45 20.34
C ALA A 270 -6.23 2.81 20.84
N MET A 271 -5.83 2.91 22.10
CA MET A 271 -5.27 4.14 22.68
C MET A 271 -3.94 4.51 22.03
N ALA A 272 -2.98 3.59 22.04
CA ALA A 272 -1.65 3.80 21.46
C ALA A 272 -1.74 4.14 19.96
N GLY A 273 -2.63 3.45 19.23
CA GLY A 273 -2.86 3.70 17.81
C GLY A 273 -3.42 5.07 17.54
N THR A 274 -4.41 5.50 18.31
CA THR A 274 -5.01 6.83 18.17
C THR A 274 -3.97 7.93 18.44
N TRP A 275 -3.19 7.79 19.51
CA TRP A 275 -2.19 8.78 19.86
C TRP A 275 -1.01 8.79 18.88
N LEU A 276 -0.55 7.63 18.45
CA LEU A 276 0.50 7.53 17.44
C LEU A 276 0.03 8.13 16.11
N ASN A 277 -1.22 7.87 15.71
CA ASN A 277 -1.79 8.50 14.52
C ASN A 277 -1.89 10.02 14.66
N SER A 278 -2.26 10.54 15.83
CA SER A 278 -2.27 12.00 16.08
C SER A 278 -0.86 12.62 16.09
N LEU A 279 0.16 11.87 16.52
CA LEU A 279 1.55 12.34 16.44
C LEU A 279 2.10 12.35 15.00
N LEU A 280 1.69 11.39 14.18
CA LEU A 280 2.15 11.24 12.80
C LEU A 280 1.25 11.97 11.80
N GLY A 281 0.01 12.28 12.17
CA GLY A 281 -1.04 12.80 11.31
C GLY A 281 -1.30 14.30 11.46
N PRO A 282 -2.27 14.81 10.70
CA PRO A 282 -2.64 16.22 10.77
C PRO A 282 -3.52 16.56 11.98
N ASP A 283 -4.11 15.55 12.64
CA ASP A 283 -5.02 15.76 13.76
C ASP A 283 -4.24 15.96 15.07
N PRO A 284 -4.60 16.93 15.92
CA PRO A 284 -3.83 17.24 17.12
C PRO A 284 -3.94 16.12 18.18
N LEU A 285 -2.82 15.81 18.82
CA LEU A 285 -2.82 14.93 19.98
C LEU A 285 -3.61 15.57 21.12
N ARG A 286 -4.55 14.81 21.69
CA ARG A 286 -5.34 15.22 22.86
C ARG A 286 -5.17 14.19 23.96
N ILE A 287 -4.84 14.65 25.15
CA ILE A 287 -4.79 13.86 26.38
C ILE A 287 -5.56 14.66 27.44
N VAL A 288 -6.73 14.19 27.83
CA VAL A 288 -7.61 14.89 28.76
C VAL A 288 -7.84 13.99 29.97
N LEU A 289 -7.25 14.37 31.10
CA LEU A 289 -7.43 13.68 32.39
C LEU A 289 -8.79 14.05 32.99
N GLY A 290 -9.42 13.09 33.68
CA GLY A 290 -10.73 13.31 34.32
C GLY A 290 -11.92 13.23 33.38
N ALA A 291 -11.69 13.07 32.07
CA ALA A 291 -12.73 13.02 31.05
C ALA A 291 -12.85 11.61 30.42
N PRO A 292 -13.96 11.31 29.74
CA PRO A 292 -14.09 10.08 28.95
C PRO A 292 -13.01 9.96 27.88
N LEU A 293 -12.63 8.73 27.50
CA LEU A 293 -11.60 8.44 26.49
C LEU A 293 -11.87 9.13 25.13
N GLN A 294 -13.14 9.34 24.80
CA GLN A 294 -13.52 10.04 23.55
C GLN A 294 -12.94 11.47 23.45
N GLU A 295 -12.73 12.16 24.58
CA GLU A 295 -12.13 13.49 24.59
C GLU A 295 -10.62 13.43 24.37
N SER A 296 -10.00 12.30 24.67
CA SER A 296 -8.60 12.00 24.36
C SER A 296 -8.43 11.38 22.96
N GLY A 297 -9.42 11.51 22.07
CA GLY A 297 -9.35 11.08 20.67
C GLY A 297 -9.74 9.62 20.42
N VAL A 298 -9.87 8.79 21.43
CA VAL A 298 -10.33 7.39 21.30
C VAL A 298 -11.85 7.39 21.17
N ARG A 299 -12.34 7.37 19.93
CA ARG A 299 -13.78 7.43 19.62
C ARG A 299 -14.24 6.14 18.96
N GLY A 300 -15.56 5.89 18.96
CA GLY A 300 -16.16 4.76 18.25
C GLY A 300 -16.05 4.86 16.72
N ILE A 301 -15.88 6.09 16.17
CA ILE A 301 -15.71 6.37 14.74
C ILE A 301 -14.40 7.11 14.50
N GLY A 302 -13.87 7.02 13.28
CA GLY A 302 -12.65 7.73 12.90
C GLY A 302 -11.37 6.91 13.13
N ALA A 303 -10.30 7.57 13.58
CA ALA A 303 -8.96 6.99 13.62
C ALA A 303 -8.82 5.77 14.56
N ALA A 304 -9.48 5.78 15.73
CA ALA A 304 -9.32 4.71 16.72
C ALA A 304 -9.71 3.32 16.19
N PRO A 305 -10.94 3.08 15.69
CA PRO A 305 -11.29 1.78 15.11
C PRO A 305 -10.49 1.50 13.82
N ALA A 306 -10.14 2.53 13.05
CA ALA A 306 -9.36 2.37 11.83
C ALA A 306 -7.96 1.80 12.13
N VAL A 307 -7.18 2.46 12.98
CA VAL A 307 -5.82 2.02 13.31
C VAL A 307 -5.84 0.67 14.01
N LEU A 308 -6.81 0.42 14.91
CA LEU A 308 -6.94 -0.87 15.56
C LEU A 308 -7.18 -2.00 14.55
N ALA A 309 -8.18 -1.85 13.66
CA ALA A 309 -8.45 -2.86 12.64
C ALA A 309 -7.26 -3.08 11.69
N LEU A 310 -6.65 -1.99 11.21
CA LEU A 310 -5.48 -2.06 10.33
C LEU A 310 -4.30 -2.76 11.01
N THR A 311 -4.08 -2.51 12.31
CA THR A 311 -3.04 -3.19 13.10
C THR A 311 -3.32 -4.69 13.18
N LEU A 312 -4.57 -5.09 13.48
CA LEU A 312 -4.97 -6.50 13.54
C LEU A 312 -4.75 -7.22 12.20
N TYR A 313 -5.07 -6.56 11.08
CA TYR A 313 -4.78 -7.12 9.74
C TYR A 313 -3.28 -7.25 9.44
N GLY A 314 -2.48 -6.30 9.91
CA GLY A 314 -1.03 -6.33 9.75
C GLY A 314 -0.33 -7.41 10.60
N LEU A 315 -0.99 -7.95 11.63
CA LEU A 315 -0.37 -8.93 12.53
C LEU A 315 0.00 -10.24 11.82
N LEU A 316 -0.89 -10.81 10.98
CA LEU A 316 -0.63 -12.14 10.40
C LEU A 316 0.64 -12.19 9.56
N PRO A 317 0.87 -11.31 8.56
CA PRO A 317 2.10 -11.37 7.79
C PRO A 317 3.35 -11.20 8.67
N LEU A 318 3.27 -10.40 9.72
CA LEU A 318 4.38 -10.20 10.65
C LEU A 318 4.64 -11.41 11.54
N VAL A 319 3.60 -11.92 12.19
CA VAL A 319 3.70 -13.10 13.06
C VAL A 319 4.19 -14.31 12.28
N LEU A 320 3.58 -14.58 11.11
CA LEU A 320 3.89 -15.73 10.27
C LEU A 320 5.33 -15.67 9.74
N ASN A 321 5.74 -14.52 9.19
CA ASN A 321 7.10 -14.38 8.63
C ASN A 321 8.17 -14.37 9.73
N THR A 322 7.89 -13.80 10.91
CA THR A 322 8.81 -13.87 12.06
C THR A 322 8.94 -15.31 12.56
N TYR A 323 7.82 -16.01 12.72
CA TYR A 323 7.80 -17.42 13.10
C TYR A 323 8.58 -18.29 12.11
N THR A 324 8.28 -18.15 10.82
CA THR A 324 8.92 -18.93 9.74
C THR A 324 10.40 -18.59 9.64
N GLY A 325 10.77 -17.30 9.77
CA GLY A 325 12.15 -16.85 9.74
C GLY A 325 12.99 -17.47 10.85
N LEU A 326 12.49 -17.45 12.07
CA LEU A 326 13.20 -18.04 13.21
C LEU A 326 13.24 -19.58 13.15
N ARG A 327 12.16 -20.23 12.74
CA ARG A 327 12.13 -21.69 12.58
C ARG A 327 12.99 -22.17 11.41
N GLY A 328 13.18 -21.35 10.39
CA GLY A 328 14.00 -21.63 9.22
C GLY A 328 15.50 -21.44 9.43
N VAL A 329 15.95 -20.99 10.60
CA VAL A 329 17.40 -20.88 10.89
C VAL A 329 18.03 -22.29 10.91
N PRO A 330 19.09 -22.54 10.10
CA PRO A 330 19.75 -23.83 10.04
C PRO A 330 20.25 -24.30 11.40
N GLU A 331 20.04 -25.59 11.72
CA GLU A 331 20.50 -26.16 13.02
C GLU A 331 22.01 -26.13 13.14
N ASP A 332 22.73 -26.33 12.02
CA ASP A 332 24.20 -26.22 12.00
C ASP A 332 24.70 -24.85 12.49
N ALA A 333 23.97 -23.76 12.15
CA ALA A 333 24.32 -22.42 12.63
C ALA A 333 24.08 -22.27 14.14
N ARG A 334 23.01 -22.89 14.65
CA ARG A 334 22.71 -22.93 16.09
C ARG A 334 23.75 -23.75 16.83
N ASP A 335 24.11 -24.92 16.33
CA ASP A 335 25.10 -25.80 16.95
C ASP A 335 26.49 -25.20 16.94
N ALA A 336 26.88 -24.50 15.87
CA ALA A 336 28.12 -23.72 15.86
C ALA A 336 28.13 -22.65 16.95
N GLY A 337 27.02 -21.89 17.12
CA GLY A 337 26.88 -20.91 18.18
C GLY A 337 26.97 -21.54 19.57
N ARG A 338 26.29 -22.67 19.82
CA ARG A 338 26.35 -23.41 21.08
C ARG A 338 27.76 -23.95 21.34
N GLY A 339 28.41 -24.48 20.30
CA GLY A 339 29.79 -24.98 20.38
C GLY A 339 30.81 -23.88 20.73
N MET A 340 30.55 -22.64 20.34
CA MET A 340 31.35 -21.46 20.76
C MET A 340 31.00 -20.95 22.18
N GLY A 341 30.13 -21.62 22.92
CA GLY A 341 29.77 -21.27 24.29
C GLY A 341 28.77 -20.09 24.38
N MET A 342 28.02 -19.79 23.34
CA MET A 342 26.98 -18.72 23.37
C MET A 342 25.85 -19.09 24.33
N SER A 343 25.46 -18.12 25.19
CA SER A 343 24.21 -18.26 25.94
C SER A 343 22.98 -18.24 25.01
N PRO A 344 21.81 -18.73 25.45
CA PRO A 344 20.59 -18.68 24.63
C PRO A 344 20.26 -17.28 24.13
N GLU A 345 20.46 -16.27 24.95
CA GLU A 345 20.25 -14.87 24.58
C GLU A 345 21.26 -14.40 23.52
N GLN A 346 22.54 -14.76 23.68
CA GLN A 346 23.57 -14.43 22.69
C GLN A 346 23.30 -15.15 21.36
N LEU A 347 22.87 -16.41 21.41
CA LEU A 347 22.49 -17.20 20.22
C LEU A 347 21.31 -16.52 19.48
N PHE A 348 20.28 -16.10 20.21
CA PHE A 348 19.14 -15.38 19.62
C PHE A 348 19.58 -14.09 18.92
N TRP A 349 20.25 -13.19 19.63
CA TRP A 349 20.57 -11.87 19.10
C TRP A 349 21.67 -11.88 18.03
N ARG A 350 22.65 -12.79 18.12
CA ARG A 350 23.83 -12.82 17.24
C ARG A 350 23.71 -13.79 16.05
N VAL A 351 22.84 -14.79 16.14
CA VAL A 351 22.71 -15.82 15.11
C VAL A 351 21.27 -15.88 14.58
N GLU A 352 20.29 -16.21 15.44
CA GLU A 352 18.94 -16.51 14.99
C GLU A 352 18.23 -15.28 14.40
N LEU A 353 18.24 -14.15 15.13
CA LEU A 353 17.55 -12.94 14.68
C LEU A 353 18.17 -12.36 13.40
N PRO A 354 19.51 -12.21 13.25
CA PRO A 354 20.09 -11.75 11.99
C PRO A 354 19.75 -12.63 10.79
N LEU A 355 19.74 -13.96 10.96
CA LEU A 355 19.38 -14.89 9.89
C LEU A 355 17.87 -14.87 9.55
N ALA A 356 17.02 -14.63 10.55
CA ALA A 356 15.56 -14.49 10.36
C ALA A 356 15.14 -13.12 9.81
N LEU A 357 15.97 -12.08 9.97
CA LEU A 357 15.63 -10.69 9.68
C LEU A 357 15.15 -10.45 8.22
N PRO A 358 15.69 -11.10 7.19
CA PRO A 358 15.17 -10.96 5.83
C PRO A 358 13.69 -11.37 5.70
N LEU A 359 13.25 -12.45 6.37
CA LEU A 359 11.85 -12.86 6.38
C LEU A 359 10.99 -11.93 7.22
N ILE A 360 11.50 -11.42 8.33
CA ILE A 360 10.80 -10.42 9.16
C ILE A 360 10.51 -9.17 8.33
N LEU A 361 11.48 -8.70 7.52
CA LEU A 361 11.29 -7.58 6.60
C LEU A 361 10.24 -7.87 5.51
N GLU A 362 10.17 -9.10 5.01
CA GLU A 362 9.10 -9.53 4.11
C GLU A 362 7.72 -9.46 4.80
N GLY A 363 7.67 -9.81 6.09
CA GLY A 363 6.46 -9.65 6.92
C GLY A 363 6.04 -8.17 7.05
N ILE A 364 7.01 -7.27 7.30
CA ILE A 364 6.76 -5.82 7.36
C ILE A 364 6.25 -5.30 6.01
N ARG A 365 6.88 -5.74 4.90
CA ARG A 365 6.46 -5.38 3.55
C ARG A 365 5.02 -5.81 3.25
N GLY A 366 4.69 -7.07 3.58
CA GLY A 366 3.35 -7.60 3.42
C GLY A 366 2.31 -6.85 4.25
N ALA A 367 2.62 -6.56 5.52
CA ALA A 367 1.77 -5.77 6.39
C ALA A 367 1.55 -4.34 5.86
N ALA A 368 2.61 -3.67 5.40
CA ALA A 368 2.54 -2.32 4.85
C ALA A 368 1.67 -2.26 3.58
N SER A 369 1.92 -3.15 2.62
CA SER A 369 1.14 -3.20 1.38
C SER A 369 -0.35 -3.47 1.65
N LEU A 370 -0.64 -4.39 2.56
CA LEU A 370 -2.00 -4.73 2.97
C LEU A 370 -2.70 -3.55 3.66
N THR A 371 -2.05 -2.92 4.63
CA THR A 371 -2.64 -1.80 5.40
C THR A 371 -2.86 -0.58 4.53
N ILE A 372 -1.93 -0.22 3.62
CA ILE A 372 -2.13 0.88 2.66
C ILE A 372 -3.41 0.65 1.85
N GLY A 373 -3.61 -0.55 1.32
CA GLY A 373 -4.83 -0.88 0.57
C GLY A 373 -6.11 -0.79 1.41
N ILE A 374 -6.11 -1.39 2.61
CA ILE A 374 -7.29 -1.43 3.49
C ILE A 374 -7.61 -0.05 4.09
N THR A 375 -6.62 0.83 4.26
CA THR A 375 -6.83 2.22 4.73
C THR A 375 -7.81 2.98 3.83
N THR A 376 -7.96 2.60 2.57
CA THR A 376 -8.98 3.15 1.66
C THR A 376 -10.39 3.00 2.25
N VAL A 377 -10.67 1.86 2.88
CA VAL A 377 -11.99 1.54 3.46
C VAL A 377 -12.24 2.33 4.76
N ALA A 378 -11.19 2.80 5.44
CA ALA A 378 -11.30 3.58 6.66
C ALA A 378 -12.03 4.92 6.45
N ALA A 379 -12.08 5.43 5.23
CA ALA A 379 -12.87 6.61 4.88
C ALA A 379 -14.38 6.42 5.14
N LEU A 380 -14.91 5.19 4.99
CA LEU A 380 -16.32 4.87 5.25
C LEU A 380 -16.72 5.05 6.73
N ILE A 381 -15.76 4.93 7.63
CA ILE A 381 -15.99 5.10 9.08
C ILE A 381 -15.51 6.46 9.59
N GLY A 382 -15.30 7.43 8.69
CA GLY A 382 -14.92 8.80 9.02
C GLY A 382 -13.46 8.98 9.45
N ALA A 383 -12.56 8.01 9.19
CA ALA A 383 -11.14 8.15 9.48
C ALA A 383 -10.39 9.01 8.45
N GLY A 384 -11.00 9.27 7.29
CA GLY A 384 -10.37 10.03 6.21
C GLY A 384 -9.38 9.18 5.41
N GLY A 385 -8.37 9.84 4.85
CA GLY A 385 -7.40 9.24 3.95
C GLY A 385 -7.84 9.31 2.49
N LEU A 386 -6.99 8.88 1.57
CA LEU A 386 -7.24 8.96 0.12
C LEU A 386 -8.54 8.25 -0.34
N GLY A 387 -9.06 7.32 0.48
CA GLY A 387 -10.38 6.71 0.28
C GLY A 387 -11.53 7.72 0.27
N PHE A 388 -11.35 8.89 0.87
CA PHE A 388 -12.30 9.99 0.82
C PHE A 388 -12.66 10.40 -0.62
N PHE A 389 -11.66 10.50 -1.49
CA PHE A 389 -11.89 10.87 -2.90
C PHE A 389 -12.58 9.75 -3.68
N ILE A 390 -12.25 8.49 -3.37
CA ILE A 390 -12.87 7.32 -3.99
C ILE A 390 -14.36 7.28 -3.63
N LEU A 391 -14.66 7.37 -2.35
CA LEU A 391 -16.05 7.33 -1.86
C LEU A 391 -16.87 8.47 -2.47
N ARG A 392 -16.35 9.70 -2.39
CA ARG A 392 -17.01 10.88 -2.91
C ARG A 392 -17.18 10.86 -4.42
N GLY A 393 -16.21 10.29 -5.14
CA GLY A 393 -16.27 10.10 -6.59
C GLY A 393 -17.33 9.07 -7.00
N VAL A 394 -17.43 7.96 -6.25
CA VAL A 394 -18.46 6.93 -6.47
C VAL A 394 -19.86 7.48 -6.16
N GLU A 395 -20.05 8.13 -5.02
CA GLU A 395 -21.33 8.73 -4.62
C GLU A 395 -21.78 9.84 -5.60
N GLY A 396 -20.83 10.64 -6.08
CA GLY A 396 -21.11 11.73 -7.01
C GLY A 396 -21.10 11.34 -8.48
N GLY A 397 -20.87 10.07 -8.84
CA GLY A 397 -20.75 9.64 -10.23
C GLY A 397 -19.61 10.33 -11.00
N ALA A 398 -18.50 10.68 -10.30
CA ALA A 398 -17.36 11.42 -10.83
C ALA A 398 -16.11 10.52 -10.92
N PRO A 399 -15.89 9.79 -12.03
CA PRO A 399 -14.75 8.86 -12.17
C PRO A 399 -13.38 9.52 -11.99
N ASP A 400 -13.22 10.79 -12.43
CA ASP A 400 -11.96 11.52 -12.28
C ASP A 400 -11.59 11.74 -10.81
N MET A 401 -12.58 11.93 -9.94
CA MET A 401 -12.37 12.02 -8.51
C MET A 401 -12.01 10.67 -7.89
N VAL A 402 -12.58 9.57 -8.38
CA VAL A 402 -12.16 8.22 -7.98
C VAL A 402 -10.69 8.01 -8.31
N LEU A 403 -10.25 8.43 -9.52
CA LEU A 403 -8.86 8.34 -9.95
C LEU A 403 -7.93 9.18 -9.08
N LEU A 404 -8.38 10.34 -8.62
CA LEU A 404 -7.64 11.20 -7.69
C LEU A 404 -7.32 10.47 -6.36
N GLY A 405 -8.15 9.54 -5.94
CA GLY A 405 -7.87 8.67 -4.79
C GLY A 405 -7.04 7.44 -5.16
N VAL A 406 -7.44 6.70 -6.20
CA VAL A 406 -6.87 5.39 -6.56
C VAL A 406 -5.40 5.49 -7.00
N VAL A 407 -5.08 6.43 -7.91
CA VAL A 407 -3.74 6.54 -8.48
C VAL A 407 -2.67 6.80 -7.40
N PRO A 408 -2.83 7.76 -6.47
CA PRO A 408 -1.86 7.97 -5.41
C PRO A 408 -1.73 6.78 -4.44
N ILE A 409 -2.81 6.05 -4.16
CA ILE A 409 -2.76 4.84 -3.31
C ILE A 409 -1.88 3.76 -3.96
N ILE A 410 -2.08 3.52 -5.27
CA ILE A 410 -1.26 2.55 -6.00
C ILE A 410 0.21 2.99 -6.01
N LEU A 411 0.48 4.26 -6.30
CA LEU A 411 1.85 4.80 -6.29
C LEU A 411 2.49 4.69 -4.90
N LEU A 412 1.75 5.00 -3.85
CA LEU A 412 2.21 4.87 -2.47
C LEU A 412 2.55 3.42 -2.13
N ALA A 413 1.67 2.48 -2.47
CA ALA A 413 1.91 1.06 -2.23
C ALA A 413 3.16 0.56 -2.97
N LEU A 414 3.34 0.95 -4.23
CA LEU A 414 4.52 0.60 -5.03
C LEU A 414 5.81 1.23 -4.47
N LEU A 415 5.76 2.48 -4.02
CA LEU A 415 6.90 3.16 -3.42
C LEU A 415 7.34 2.48 -2.13
N VAL A 416 6.39 2.20 -1.23
CA VAL A 416 6.67 1.53 0.05
C VAL A 416 7.17 0.10 -0.18
N ASP A 417 6.53 -0.67 -1.07
CA ASP A 417 6.99 -2.02 -1.44
C ASP A 417 8.42 -2.00 -1.99
N SER A 418 8.71 -1.08 -2.90
CA SER A 418 10.04 -0.93 -3.50
C SER A 418 11.09 -0.53 -2.46
N ALA A 419 10.78 0.45 -1.60
CA ALA A 419 11.69 0.92 -0.54
C ALA A 419 12.05 -0.22 0.44
N LEU A 420 11.04 -0.98 0.89
CA LEU A 420 11.25 -2.11 1.79
C LEU A 420 12.00 -3.27 1.11
N ARG A 421 11.76 -3.51 -0.18
CA ARG A 421 12.52 -4.47 -0.99
C ARG A 421 14.00 -4.08 -1.09
N PHE A 422 14.29 -2.82 -1.37
CA PHE A 422 15.69 -2.33 -1.40
C PHE A 422 16.35 -2.43 -0.03
N ALA A 423 15.65 -2.10 1.05
CA ALA A 423 16.15 -2.28 2.42
C ALA A 423 16.48 -3.76 2.70
N GLY A 424 15.59 -4.68 2.31
CA GLY A 424 15.81 -6.12 2.44
C GLY A 424 17.03 -6.63 1.65
N MET A 425 17.21 -6.18 0.41
CA MET A 425 18.38 -6.54 -0.40
C MET A 425 19.69 -6.00 0.21
N ALA A 426 19.70 -4.77 0.69
CA ALA A 426 20.86 -4.17 1.33
C ALA A 426 21.25 -4.94 2.60
N LEU A 427 20.25 -5.40 3.37
CA LEU A 427 20.46 -6.18 4.57
C LEU A 427 21.04 -7.56 4.25
N ARG A 428 20.48 -8.30 3.28
CA ARG A 428 21.01 -9.62 2.85
C ARG A 428 22.48 -9.55 2.47
N ARG A 429 22.87 -8.51 1.72
CA ARG A 429 24.29 -8.27 1.37
C ARG A 429 25.20 -8.07 2.59
N ARG A 430 24.70 -7.44 3.66
CA ARG A 430 25.47 -7.21 4.88
C ARG A 430 25.61 -8.47 5.75
N VAL A 431 24.58 -9.32 5.75
CA VAL A 431 24.57 -10.58 6.53
C VAL A 431 25.28 -11.71 5.79
N GLY A 432 25.64 -11.52 4.49
CA GLY A 432 26.34 -12.53 3.69
C GLY A 432 25.46 -13.67 3.19
N ILE A 433 24.13 -13.41 3.05
CA ILE A 433 23.13 -14.38 2.60
C ILE A 433 22.56 -13.93 1.23
#